data_7a8405872b1eb95ac9d7a846d659dfb6
#
_entry.id   7a8405872b1eb95ac9d7a846d659dfb6
#
_cell.length_a   1.000
_cell.length_b   1.000
_cell.length_c   1.000
_cell.angle_alpha   90.00
_cell.angle_beta   90.00
_cell.angle_gamma   90.00
#
_symmetry.space_group_name_H-M   'P 1'
#
loop_
_entity.id
_entity.type
_entity.pdbx_description
1 polymer ?
#
loop_
_entity_poly.entity_id
_entity_poly.type
_entity_poly.pdbx_seq_one_letter_code
_entity_poly.pdbx_strand_id
1 'polypeptide(L)'
;MKQAEFFGYSGERVKGLIFCSRIDEARILSEKFNSKGWRTLVLSGNDSEETRVEAIERLAGDEREDALDYIISVDIFSEGVDVPEINQVIMLRPTESPIVFIQQLGRGLRKAEEKEYVVVLDFIGNYRNNFMIPIALSGDLSYNKDNIRRYVTEGGRVIPGASTIHFDEVSRKRIFQAIDNANFSDIKLIRENYTNLKNKLGHIPALGDFDKYGEMDVLRIFDNNSLGSYYKFLVKYEKEYTIRLSEAEEKVIEFVSKKLASGKRIHELEMLKRLLKYQHGIMAQLKKSLHENYNCSMDDDCAENVVNMMTNEFPTSAAKKTYAQCVFLEKEGSDYSMSQSFGEMLQNEDFYNILEELIDFGISRYKENFSMRYQDTDLVLYQNIHTKMLVVC
;
A
#
# COMPACT_ATOMS: atom_id res chain seq x y z
N MET A 1 16.44 27.28 -9.10
CA MET A 1 16.92 27.82 -10.38
C MET A 1 18.02 26.95 -10.99
N LYS A 2 19.26 26.93 -10.49
CA LYS A 2 20.35 26.13 -11.09
C LYS A 2 19.97 24.69 -11.43
N GLN A 3 19.25 24.00 -10.57
CA GLN A 3 18.79 22.62 -10.84
C GLN A 3 17.71 22.58 -11.91
N ALA A 4 16.77 23.55 -11.92
CA ALA A 4 15.74 23.64 -12.95
C ALA A 4 16.34 23.88 -14.34
N GLU A 5 17.34 24.76 -14.43
CA GLU A 5 18.10 25.03 -15.67
C GLU A 5 18.93 23.81 -16.08
N PHE A 6 19.58 23.13 -15.13
CA PHE A 6 20.48 22.01 -15.40
C PHE A 6 19.71 20.76 -15.93
N PHE A 7 18.56 20.44 -15.35
CA PHE A 7 17.75 19.30 -15.78
C PHE A 7 16.85 19.63 -16.98
N GLY A 8 16.62 20.91 -17.25
CA GLY A 8 15.86 21.36 -18.39
C GLY A 8 14.37 21.00 -18.36
N TYR A 9 13.78 20.93 -19.52
CA TYR A 9 12.36 20.64 -19.77
C TYR A 9 12.18 20.13 -21.20
N SER A 10 11.04 19.53 -21.50
CA SER A 10 10.64 19.14 -22.85
C SER A 10 9.87 20.28 -23.54
N GLY A 11 10.04 20.43 -24.86
CA GLY A 11 9.38 21.47 -25.64
C GLY A 11 10.18 22.77 -25.77
N GLU A 12 9.61 23.78 -26.40
CA GLU A 12 10.32 25.04 -26.75
C GLU A 12 10.53 25.97 -25.56
N ARG A 13 9.61 26.01 -24.60
CA ARG A 13 9.72 26.81 -23.39
C ARG A 13 9.28 26.04 -22.13
N VAL A 14 9.71 26.51 -20.97
CA VAL A 14 9.24 25.94 -19.70
C VAL A 14 7.79 26.33 -19.43
N LYS A 15 6.99 25.34 -19.03
CA LYS A 15 5.65 25.49 -18.49
C LYS A 15 5.67 24.81 -17.15
N GLY A 16 6.08 25.54 -16.10
CA GLY A 16 6.46 24.98 -14.82
C GLY A 16 5.43 25.19 -13.72
N LEU A 17 5.34 24.23 -12.81
CA LEU A 17 4.55 24.32 -11.58
C LEU A 17 5.46 24.15 -10.37
N ILE A 18 5.43 25.11 -9.44
CA ILE A 18 6.23 25.07 -8.21
C ILE A 18 5.29 24.99 -7.00
N PHE A 19 5.43 23.95 -6.18
CA PHE A 19 4.66 23.79 -4.95
C PHE A 19 5.44 24.32 -3.75
N CYS A 20 4.86 25.30 -3.05
CA CYS A 20 5.41 25.90 -1.83
C CYS A 20 4.50 25.65 -0.63
N SER A 21 5.08 25.70 0.59
CA SER A 21 4.34 25.53 1.84
C SER A 21 3.68 26.81 2.34
N ARG A 22 4.24 27.99 1.99
CA ARG A 22 3.86 29.29 2.56
C ARG A 22 3.80 30.36 1.50
N ILE A 23 2.84 31.27 1.63
CA ILE A 23 2.64 32.38 0.71
C ILE A 23 3.87 33.32 0.70
N ASP A 24 4.46 33.59 1.88
CA ASP A 24 5.63 34.44 1.99
C ASP A 24 6.84 33.86 1.23
N GLU A 25 7.07 32.56 1.36
CA GLU A 25 8.12 31.85 0.63
C GLU A 25 7.88 31.91 -0.89
N ALA A 26 6.64 31.69 -1.31
CA ALA A 26 6.25 31.75 -2.71
C ALA A 26 6.49 33.14 -3.33
N ARG A 27 6.14 34.21 -2.60
CA ARG A 27 6.38 35.60 -3.06
C ARG A 27 7.87 35.92 -3.20
N ILE A 28 8.69 35.60 -2.17
CA ILE A 28 10.14 35.79 -2.21
C ILE A 28 10.76 34.99 -3.36
N LEU A 29 10.26 33.78 -3.59
CA LEU A 29 10.72 32.92 -4.68
C LEU A 29 10.36 33.54 -6.04
N SER A 30 9.12 34.03 -6.22
CA SER A 30 8.65 34.71 -7.41
C SER A 30 9.53 35.94 -7.74
N GLU A 31 9.79 36.81 -6.77
CA GLU A 31 10.66 37.96 -6.93
C GLU A 31 12.05 37.55 -7.41
N LYS A 32 12.64 36.52 -6.83
CA LYS A 32 13.96 35.99 -7.22
C LYS A 32 13.95 35.39 -8.62
N PHE A 33 12.88 34.71 -9.03
CA PHE A 33 12.76 34.18 -10.39
C PHE A 33 12.59 35.31 -11.39
N ASN A 34 11.70 36.27 -11.10
CA ASN A 34 11.47 37.44 -11.96
C ASN A 34 12.72 38.29 -12.12
N SER A 35 13.52 38.50 -11.05
CA SER A 35 14.81 39.22 -11.12
C SER A 35 15.86 38.55 -12.00
N LYS A 36 15.65 37.28 -12.37
CA LYS A 36 16.50 36.51 -13.28
C LYS A 36 15.91 36.33 -14.67
N GLY A 37 14.81 37.04 -14.97
CA GLY A 37 14.18 37.03 -16.27
C GLY A 37 13.09 35.98 -16.48
N TRP A 38 12.76 35.18 -15.44
CA TRP A 38 11.62 34.28 -15.50
C TRP A 38 10.31 35.02 -15.21
N ARG A 39 9.23 34.65 -15.87
CA ARG A 39 7.90 35.21 -15.68
C ARG A 39 7.09 34.32 -14.76
N THR A 40 6.84 34.75 -13.53
CA THR A 40 6.18 33.92 -12.53
C THR A 40 4.98 34.60 -11.91
N LEU A 41 3.97 33.82 -11.52
CA LEU A 41 2.81 34.27 -10.76
C LEU A 41 2.62 33.34 -9.52
N VAL A 42 2.31 33.98 -8.39
CA VAL A 42 1.96 33.23 -7.15
C VAL A 42 0.46 33.10 -7.07
N LEU A 43 -0.02 31.87 -6.82
CA LEU A 43 -1.43 31.57 -6.57
C LEU A 43 -1.61 30.87 -5.24
N SER A 44 -2.70 31.19 -4.53
CA SER A 44 -3.06 30.65 -3.23
C SER A 44 -4.57 30.34 -3.14
N GLY A 45 -4.99 29.77 -2.04
CA GLY A 45 -6.42 29.50 -1.78
C GLY A 45 -7.31 30.74 -1.75
N ASN A 46 -6.72 31.93 -1.58
CA ASN A 46 -7.45 33.21 -1.52
C ASN A 46 -7.74 33.81 -2.90
N ASP A 47 -7.13 33.30 -3.98
CA ASP A 47 -7.33 33.83 -5.32
C ASP A 47 -8.63 33.30 -5.94
N SER A 48 -9.31 34.16 -6.71
CA SER A 48 -10.57 33.80 -7.38
C SER A 48 -10.37 32.71 -8.44
N GLU A 49 -11.44 32.05 -8.82
CA GLU A 49 -11.42 31.04 -9.88
C GLU A 49 -11.01 31.67 -11.22
N GLU A 50 -11.50 32.87 -11.53
CA GLU A 50 -11.13 33.60 -12.74
C GLU A 50 -9.64 33.88 -12.79
N THR A 51 -9.03 34.33 -11.68
CA THR A 51 -7.57 34.57 -11.61
C THR A 51 -6.77 33.30 -11.85
N ARG A 52 -7.25 32.16 -11.35
CA ARG A 52 -6.62 30.86 -11.55
C ARG A 52 -6.69 30.40 -13.01
N VAL A 53 -7.86 30.52 -13.62
CA VAL A 53 -8.08 30.19 -15.04
C VAL A 53 -7.20 31.04 -15.93
N GLU A 54 -7.18 32.36 -15.72
CA GLU A 54 -6.31 33.28 -16.48
C GLU A 54 -4.83 32.92 -16.35
N ALA A 55 -4.36 32.60 -15.14
CA ALA A 55 -2.97 32.19 -14.93
C ALA A 55 -2.61 30.90 -15.67
N ILE A 56 -3.56 29.94 -15.71
CA ILE A 56 -3.40 28.69 -16.46
C ILE A 56 -3.31 28.96 -17.96
N GLU A 57 -4.19 29.80 -18.50
CA GLU A 57 -4.16 30.17 -19.91
C GLU A 57 -2.85 30.87 -20.29
N ARG A 58 -2.32 31.73 -19.41
CA ARG A 58 -1.01 32.41 -19.59
C ARG A 58 0.16 31.43 -19.51
N LEU A 59 0.05 30.35 -18.69
CA LEU A 59 1.07 29.30 -18.63
C LEU A 59 1.03 28.41 -19.87
N ALA A 60 -0.15 28.02 -20.33
CA ALA A 60 -0.35 27.11 -21.45
C ALA A 60 -0.06 27.80 -22.82
N GLY A 61 -0.48 29.06 -23.01
CA GLY A 61 -0.40 29.77 -24.28
C GLY A 61 1.02 30.16 -24.68
N ASP A 62 1.44 29.78 -25.88
CA ASP A 62 2.80 30.05 -26.38
C ASP A 62 2.93 31.42 -27.08
N GLU A 63 1.88 31.91 -27.72
CA GLU A 63 1.87 33.16 -28.50
C GLU A 63 1.52 34.42 -27.67
N ARG A 64 1.32 34.29 -26.35
CA ARG A 64 0.91 35.40 -25.49
C ARG A 64 2.10 36.27 -25.08
N GLU A 65 2.02 37.57 -25.24
CA GLU A 65 3.03 38.52 -24.74
C GLU A 65 3.21 38.44 -23.22
N ASP A 66 2.14 38.13 -22.47
CA ASP A 66 2.10 37.99 -21.02
C ASP A 66 2.26 36.52 -20.53
N ALA A 67 2.75 35.64 -21.37
CA ALA A 67 2.94 34.20 -21.05
C ALA A 67 3.78 34.00 -19.78
N LEU A 68 3.40 33.04 -18.95
CA LEU A 68 4.11 32.67 -17.72
C LEU A 68 5.03 31.47 -17.95
N ASP A 69 6.17 31.49 -17.29
CA ASP A 69 7.13 30.38 -17.27
C ASP A 69 6.83 29.43 -16.07
N TYR A 70 6.41 30.01 -14.93
CA TYR A 70 6.02 29.23 -13.75
C TYR A 70 4.81 29.83 -13.05
N ILE A 71 3.95 28.92 -12.55
CA ILE A 71 2.99 29.23 -11.50
C ILE A 71 3.55 28.66 -10.19
N ILE A 72 3.62 29.51 -9.14
CA ILE A 72 4.04 29.11 -7.80
C ILE A 72 2.79 28.97 -6.94
N SER A 73 2.51 27.74 -6.52
CA SER A 73 1.26 27.36 -5.87
C SER A 73 1.43 27.13 -4.38
N VAL A 74 0.48 27.65 -3.58
CA VAL A 74 0.39 27.40 -2.13
C VAL A 74 -1.01 26.89 -1.81
N ASP A 75 -1.09 25.64 -1.32
CA ASP A 75 -2.33 24.93 -0.91
C ASP A 75 -3.42 24.81 -1.99
N ILE A 76 -3.11 25.12 -3.22
CA ILE A 76 -3.98 24.94 -4.38
C ILE A 76 -3.29 24.04 -5.40
N PHE A 77 -4.02 23.61 -6.43
CA PHE A 77 -3.55 22.65 -7.45
C PHE A 77 -3.26 21.21 -6.94
N SER A 78 -3.60 20.91 -5.69
CA SER A 78 -3.72 19.52 -5.24
C SER A 78 -4.93 18.84 -5.89
N GLU A 79 -5.99 19.62 -6.18
CA GLU A 79 -7.22 19.16 -6.86
C GLU A 79 -7.67 20.20 -7.91
N GLY A 80 -8.27 19.74 -9.00
CA GLY A 80 -9.09 20.57 -9.91
C GLY A 80 -8.36 21.31 -11.05
N VAL A 81 -7.04 21.32 -11.16
CA VAL A 81 -6.34 22.01 -12.28
C VAL A 81 -5.84 21.00 -13.29
N ASP A 82 -6.23 21.22 -14.54
CA ASP A 82 -5.83 20.41 -15.69
C ASP A 82 -4.98 21.25 -16.65
N VAL A 83 -3.66 21.11 -16.60
CA VAL A 83 -2.73 21.73 -17.54
C VAL A 83 -1.82 20.64 -18.11
N PRO A 84 -2.21 19.94 -19.18
CA PRO A 84 -1.42 18.87 -19.77
C PRO A 84 -0.02 19.30 -20.20
N GLU A 85 0.15 20.58 -20.57
CA GLU A 85 1.38 21.15 -21.10
C GLU A 85 2.51 21.31 -20.05
N ILE A 86 2.23 21.14 -18.75
CA ILE A 86 3.27 21.24 -17.71
C ILE A 86 4.41 20.26 -18.02
N ASN A 87 5.61 20.81 -18.24
CA ASN A 87 6.81 20.06 -18.57
C ASN A 87 7.89 20.08 -17.48
N GLN A 88 7.69 20.89 -16.43
CA GLN A 88 8.56 20.88 -15.25
C GLN A 88 7.74 21.06 -13.96
N VAL A 89 8.00 20.25 -12.94
CA VAL A 89 7.37 20.33 -11.61
C VAL A 89 8.46 20.44 -10.56
N ILE A 90 8.35 21.43 -9.68
CA ILE A 90 9.31 21.66 -8.58
C ILE A 90 8.57 21.55 -7.25
N MET A 91 8.98 20.59 -6.43
CA MET A 91 8.39 20.34 -5.14
C MET A 91 9.27 20.91 -4.02
N LEU A 92 8.87 22.08 -3.50
CA LEU A 92 9.50 22.70 -2.33
C LEU A 92 8.68 22.47 -1.06
N ARG A 93 7.45 22.03 -1.22
CA ARG A 93 6.57 21.68 -0.10
C ARG A 93 6.81 20.23 0.32
N PRO A 94 7.24 19.97 1.60
CA PRO A 94 7.26 18.61 2.11
C PRO A 94 5.83 18.10 2.22
N THR A 95 5.60 16.88 1.75
CA THR A 95 4.35 16.16 1.99
C THR A 95 4.62 14.93 2.85
N GLU A 96 3.74 14.65 3.79
CA GLU A 96 3.83 13.46 4.65
C GLU A 96 2.95 12.31 4.13
N SER A 97 2.15 12.57 3.07
CA SER A 97 1.27 11.59 2.46
C SER A 97 1.79 11.16 1.07
N PRO A 98 2.00 9.84 0.86
CA PRO A 98 2.33 9.29 -0.46
C PRO A 98 1.29 9.66 -1.52
N ILE A 99 0.00 9.70 -1.16
CA ILE A 99 -1.09 10.02 -2.09
C ILE A 99 -0.99 11.46 -2.56
N VAL A 100 -0.79 12.42 -1.64
CA VAL A 100 -0.63 13.84 -1.99
C VAL A 100 0.58 14.03 -2.89
N PHE A 101 1.70 13.34 -2.60
CA PHE A 101 2.89 13.35 -3.45
C PHE A 101 2.57 12.89 -4.87
N ILE A 102 1.91 11.74 -5.02
CA ILE A 102 1.52 11.20 -6.34
C ILE A 102 0.50 12.11 -7.05
N GLN A 103 -0.43 12.73 -6.33
CA GLN A 103 -1.37 13.68 -6.91
C GLN A 103 -0.67 14.92 -7.48
N GLN A 104 0.28 15.50 -6.74
CA GLN A 104 1.09 16.63 -7.21
C GLN A 104 1.96 16.24 -8.41
N LEU A 105 2.59 15.06 -8.36
CA LEU A 105 3.36 14.49 -9.46
C LEU A 105 2.49 14.29 -10.71
N GLY A 106 1.29 13.74 -10.53
CA GLY A 106 0.34 13.45 -11.60
C GLY A 106 -0.09 14.66 -12.42
N ARG A 107 0.01 15.87 -11.86
CA ARG A 107 -0.30 17.11 -12.61
C ARG A 107 0.65 17.32 -13.80
N GLY A 108 1.92 16.97 -13.63
CA GLY A 108 2.90 17.04 -14.71
C GLY A 108 2.93 15.81 -15.63
N LEU A 109 2.30 14.69 -15.26
CA LEU A 109 2.41 13.43 -16.03
C LEU A 109 1.38 13.28 -17.16
N ARG A 110 0.53 14.28 -17.40
CA ARG A 110 -0.43 14.24 -18.50
C ARG A 110 0.25 14.41 -19.86
N LYS A 111 -0.29 13.77 -20.87
CA LYS A 111 0.24 13.85 -22.24
C LYS A 111 -0.23 15.14 -22.92
N ALA A 112 0.67 15.83 -23.61
CA ALA A 112 0.40 16.95 -24.52
C ALA A 112 1.21 16.76 -25.80
N GLU A 113 0.79 17.40 -26.89
CA GLU A 113 1.28 17.14 -28.25
C GLU A 113 2.78 17.40 -28.41
N GLU A 114 3.30 18.45 -27.79
CA GLU A 114 4.73 18.85 -27.88
C GLU A 114 5.57 18.42 -26.67
N LYS A 115 5.00 17.62 -25.77
CA LYS A 115 5.67 17.20 -24.54
C LYS A 115 6.07 15.73 -24.58
N GLU A 116 7.37 15.48 -24.75
CA GLU A 116 7.93 14.12 -24.72
C GLU A 116 8.09 13.58 -23.29
N TYR A 117 8.47 14.44 -22.34
CA TYR A 117 8.68 14.08 -20.93
C TYR A 117 8.38 15.27 -20.00
N VAL A 118 8.28 14.98 -18.72
CA VAL A 118 8.25 15.99 -17.65
C VAL A 118 9.43 15.79 -16.71
N VAL A 119 10.05 16.89 -16.32
CA VAL A 119 11.10 16.89 -15.30
C VAL A 119 10.50 17.23 -13.95
N VAL A 120 10.68 16.35 -12.97
CA VAL A 120 10.23 16.56 -11.59
C VAL A 120 11.45 16.72 -10.70
N LEU A 121 11.52 17.85 -10.01
CA LEU A 121 12.58 18.18 -9.05
C LEU A 121 11.98 18.17 -7.64
N ASP A 122 12.38 17.22 -6.82
CA ASP A 122 11.96 17.15 -5.44
C ASP A 122 13.13 17.37 -4.48
N PHE A 123 12.93 18.29 -3.52
CA PHE A 123 13.96 18.67 -2.56
C PHE A 123 13.75 17.92 -1.23
N ILE A 124 14.16 16.67 -1.20
CA ILE A 124 14.03 15.73 -0.07
C ILE A 124 14.50 16.31 1.27
N GLY A 125 15.41 17.26 1.25
CA GLY A 125 15.89 17.91 2.48
C GLY A 125 14.82 18.57 3.35
N ASN A 126 13.66 18.84 2.80
CA ASN A 126 12.53 19.46 3.49
C ASN A 126 11.61 18.46 4.21
N TYR A 127 11.76 17.16 3.97
CA TYR A 127 10.90 16.12 4.53
C TYR A 127 11.40 15.63 5.90
N ARG A 128 10.48 15.43 6.84
CA ARG A 128 10.77 14.74 8.10
C ARG A 128 10.93 13.24 7.90
N ASN A 129 10.07 12.66 7.05
CA ASN A 129 9.99 11.23 6.75
C ASN A 129 10.42 10.96 5.30
N ASN A 130 11.71 11.11 5.01
CA ASN A 130 12.27 10.98 3.65
C ASN A 130 12.00 9.61 3.00
N PHE A 131 11.67 8.58 3.78
CA PHE A 131 11.30 7.25 3.28
C PHE A 131 9.92 7.22 2.60
N MET A 132 9.08 8.25 2.79
CA MET A 132 7.74 8.30 2.17
C MET A 132 7.82 8.41 0.65
N ILE A 133 8.82 9.10 0.11
CA ILE A 133 8.99 9.27 -1.34
C ILE A 133 9.23 7.94 -2.07
N PRO A 134 10.22 7.12 -1.68
CA PRO A 134 10.37 5.80 -2.30
C PRO A 134 9.15 4.90 -2.11
N ILE A 135 8.41 4.98 -0.99
CA ILE A 135 7.14 4.24 -0.80
C ILE A 135 6.11 4.73 -1.82
N ALA A 136 5.91 6.05 -1.94
CA ALA A 136 4.96 6.63 -2.89
C ALA A 136 5.27 6.22 -4.34
N LEU A 137 6.54 6.29 -4.73
CA LEU A 137 6.99 6.00 -6.10
C LEU A 137 6.99 4.50 -6.43
N SER A 138 7.28 3.63 -5.45
CA SER A 138 7.25 2.17 -5.64
C SER A 138 5.86 1.57 -5.58
N GLY A 139 4.92 2.24 -4.89
CA GLY A 139 3.62 1.68 -4.55
C GLY A 139 3.69 0.54 -3.51
N ASP A 140 4.84 0.29 -2.90
CA ASP A 140 5.02 -0.75 -1.88
C ASP A 140 4.59 -0.23 -0.50
N LEU A 141 3.35 -0.52 -0.15
CA LEU A 141 2.75 -0.15 1.13
C LEU A 141 3.13 -1.12 2.29
N SER A 142 4.02 -2.07 2.05
CA SER A 142 4.47 -3.02 3.08
C SER A 142 5.31 -2.36 4.17
N TYR A 143 5.89 -1.20 3.89
CA TYR A 143 6.87 -0.52 4.75
C TYR A 143 8.07 -1.42 5.12
N ASN A 144 8.40 -2.38 4.26
CA ASN A 144 9.56 -3.23 4.45
C ASN A 144 10.85 -2.43 4.18
N LYS A 145 11.69 -2.29 5.22
CA LYS A 145 12.93 -1.52 5.14
C LYS A 145 13.86 -1.97 4.02
N ASP A 146 13.95 -3.27 3.77
CA ASP A 146 14.84 -3.81 2.75
C ASP A 146 14.29 -3.58 1.34
N ASN A 147 12.96 -3.66 1.16
CA ASN A 147 12.32 -3.29 -0.10
C ASN A 147 12.53 -1.82 -0.43
N ILE A 148 12.33 -0.93 0.55
CA ILE A 148 12.53 0.52 0.37
C ILE A 148 14.01 0.81 0.03
N ARG A 149 14.98 0.21 0.74
CA ARG A 149 16.41 0.37 0.45
C ARG A 149 16.76 -0.12 -0.94
N ARG A 150 16.25 -1.30 -1.33
CA ARG A 150 16.47 -1.86 -2.67
C ARG A 150 15.94 -0.92 -3.74
N TYR A 151 14.72 -0.41 -3.59
CA TYR A 151 14.13 0.55 -4.53
C TYR A 151 15.00 1.81 -4.69
N VAL A 152 15.48 2.41 -3.59
CA VAL A 152 16.35 3.58 -3.62
C VAL A 152 17.71 3.26 -4.26
N THR A 153 18.22 2.03 -4.10
CA THR A 153 19.50 1.60 -4.67
C THR A 153 19.41 1.32 -6.17
N GLU A 154 18.37 0.62 -6.58
CA GLU A 154 18.14 0.20 -7.97
C GLU A 154 17.60 1.33 -8.84
N GLY A 155 16.97 2.36 -8.22
CA GLY A 155 16.44 3.54 -8.88
C GLY A 155 15.42 3.21 -9.96
N GLY A 156 15.51 3.91 -11.08
CA GLY A 156 14.56 3.81 -12.19
C GLY A 156 14.51 2.47 -12.95
N ARG A 157 15.33 1.49 -12.60
CA ARG A 157 15.29 0.15 -13.24
C ARG A 157 14.01 -0.62 -12.89
N VAL A 158 13.30 -0.19 -11.84
CA VAL A 158 12.10 -0.88 -11.34
C VAL A 158 10.81 -0.26 -11.91
N ILE A 159 10.90 0.90 -12.58
CA ILE A 159 9.73 1.59 -13.12
C ILE A 159 9.46 1.10 -14.55
N PRO A 160 8.23 0.65 -14.86
CA PRO A 160 7.87 0.29 -16.22
C PRO A 160 7.93 1.51 -17.16
N GLY A 161 8.46 1.31 -18.38
CA GLY A 161 8.51 2.33 -19.42
C GLY A 161 9.82 3.13 -19.47
N ALA A 162 9.77 4.33 -20.06
CA ALA A 162 10.92 5.21 -20.26
C ALA A 162 11.21 6.14 -19.08
N SER A 163 10.48 6.01 -17.97
CA SER A 163 10.63 6.85 -16.79
C SER A 163 11.89 6.50 -16.01
N THR A 164 12.59 7.50 -15.47
CA THR A 164 13.76 7.29 -14.61
C THR A 164 13.63 8.09 -13.32
N ILE A 165 14.08 7.49 -12.21
CA ILE A 165 14.20 8.18 -10.92
C ILE A 165 15.66 8.20 -10.53
N HIS A 166 16.14 9.39 -10.16
CA HIS A 166 17.50 9.59 -9.68
C HIS A 166 17.48 10.17 -8.28
N PHE A 167 18.06 9.47 -7.33
CA PHE A 167 18.34 9.99 -5.99
C PHE A 167 19.81 10.41 -5.94
N ASP A 168 20.08 11.69 -5.69
CA ASP A 168 21.45 12.14 -5.46
C ASP A 168 22.04 11.51 -4.18
N GLU A 169 23.34 11.59 -4.00
CA GLU A 169 24.05 10.94 -2.89
C GLU A 169 23.57 11.45 -1.52
N VAL A 170 23.29 12.74 -1.39
CA VAL A 170 22.81 13.35 -0.14
C VAL A 170 21.39 12.88 0.17
N SER A 171 20.52 12.88 -0.82
CA SER A 171 19.13 12.39 -0.71
C SER A 171 19.09 10.92 -0.33
N ARG A 172 19.89 10.07 -1.00
CA ARG A 172 20.02 8.64 -0.69
C ARG A 172 20.45 8.40 0.75
N LYS A 173 21.48 9.12 1.22
CA LYS A 173 21.96 9.02 2.60
C LYS A 173 20.90 9.43 3.61
N ARG A 174 20.15 10.50 3.36
CA ARG A 174 19.05 10.96 4.22
C ARG A 174 17.89 9.97 4.25
N ILE A 175 17.52 9.40 3.10
CA ILE A 175 16.49 8.35 3.03
C ILE A 175 16.92 7.13 3.87
N PHE A 176 18.15 6.66 3.73
CA PHE A 176 18.64 5.52 4.50
C PHE A 176 18.66 5.81 6.00
N GLN A 177 19.12 6.98 6.42
CA GLN A 177 19.05 7.39 7.84
C GLN A 177 17.62 7.45 8.35
N ALA A 178 16.67 7.95 7.53
CA ALA A 178 15.27 7.99 7.90
C ALA A 178 14.67 6.57 8.04
N ILE A 179 15.02 5.64 7.13
CA ILE A 179 14.60 4.23 7.20
C ILE A 179 15.18 3.55 8.47
N ASP A 180 16.43 3.81 8.79
CA ASP A 180 17.09 3.21 9.95
C ASP A 180 16.42 3.65 11.25
N ASN A 181 16.11 4.94 11.35
CA ASN A 181 15.48 5.56 12.52
C ASN A 181 13.96 5.33 12.58
N ALA A 182 13.32 4.97 11.48
CA ALA A 182 11.88 4.77 11.44
C ALA A 182 11.48 3.50 12.20
N ASN A 183 10.49 3.65 13.05
CA ASN A 183 9.78 2.52 13.66
C ASN A 183 8.44 2.33 12.94
N PHE A 184 8.46 1.56 11.87
CA PHE A 184 7.24 1.27 11.09
C PHE A 184 6.21 0.42 11.85
N SER A 185 6.56 -0.17 12.97
CA SER A 185 5.64 -0.87 13.88
C SER A 185 5.02 0.07 14.92
N ASP A 186 5.27 1.38 14.83
CA ASP A 186 4.74 2.35 15.78
C ASP A 186 3.20 2.44 15.67
N ILE A 187 2.55 2.20 16.79
CA ILE A 187 1.09 2.31 16.93
C ILE A 187 0.59 3.71 16.54
N LYS A 188 1.39 4.75 16.77
CA LYS A 188 1.03 6.11 16.38
C LYS A 188 0.87 6.22 14.86
N LEU A 189 1.83 5.69 14.11
CA LEU A 189 1.77 5.68 12.63
C LEU A 189 0.58 4.85 12.12
N ILE A 190 0.35 3.67 12.71
CA ILE A 190 -0.79 2.82 12.38
C ILE A 190 -2.11 3.55 12.60
N ARG A 191 -2.27 4.21 13.77
CA ARG A 191 -3.48 4.97 14.08
C ARG A 191 -3.70 6.16 13.16
N GLU A 192 -2.65 6.87 12.79
CA GLU A 192 -2.71 8.01 11.88
C GLU A 192 -3.20 7.56 10.50
N ASN A 193 -2.60 6.53 9.92
CA ASN A 193 -3.03 5.96 8.64
C ASN A 193 -4.49 5.46 8.69
N TYR A 194 -4.88 4.77 9.75
CA TYR A 194 -6.27 4.33 9.95
C TYR A 194 -7.23 5.53 10.02
N THR A 195 -6.88 6.57 10.77
CA THR A 195 -7.74 7.76 10.93
C THR A 195 -7.91 8.48 9.59
N ASN A 196 -6.83 8.62 8.82
CA ASN A 196 -6.88 9.22 7.49
C ASN A 196 -7.80 8.41 6.56
N LEU A 197 -7.66 7.07 6.57
CA LEU A 197 -8.51 6.21 5.76
C LEU A 197 -9.98 6.28 6.20
N LYS A 198 -10.28 6.21 7.51
CA LYS A 198 -11.62 6.36 8.06
C LYS A 198 -12.25 7.69 7.65
N ASN A 199 -11.51 8.79 7.78
CA ASN A 199 -12.00 10.12 7.41
C ASN A 199 -12.28 10.23 5.90
N LYS A 200 -11.46 9.60 5.07
CA LYS A 200 -11.64 9.55 3.61
C LYS A 200 -12.91 8.79 3.21
N LEU A 201 -13.21 7.70 3.91
CA LEU A 201 -14.34 6.82 3.61
C LEU A 201 -15.65 7.27 4.30
N GLY A 202 -15.55 7.97 5.45
CA GLY A 202 -16.70 8.34 6.27
C GLY A 202 -17.27 7.22 7.15
N HIS A 203 -16.62 6.04 7.19
CA HIS A 203 -17.02 4.88 8.00
C HIS A 203 -15.79 4.10 8.46
N ILE A 204 -15.96 3.13 9.37
CA ILE A 204 -14.90 2.20 9.76
C ILE A 204 -14.47 1.40 8.53
N PRO A 205 -13.18 1.45 8.13
CA PRO A 205 -12.69 0.73 6.95
C PRO A 205 -12.87 -0.78 7.07
N ALA A 206 -13.30 -1.43 5.99
CA ALA A 206 -13.19 -2.87 5.83
C ALA A 206 -11.73 -3.26 5.46
N LEU A 207 -11.36 -4.53 5.61
CA LEU A 207 -9.99 -4.99 5.30
C LEU A 207 -9.57 -4.68 3.85
N GLY A 208 -10.47 -4.85 2.88
CA GLY A 208 -10.22 -4.54 1.48
C GLY A 208 -10.05 -3.06 1.17
N ASP A 209 -10.53 -2.16 2.05
CA ASP A 209 -10.38 -0.72 1.86
C ASP A 209 -8.93 -0.26 2.06
N PHE A 210 -8.17 -0.97 2.89
CA PHE A 210 -6.74 -0.70 3.05
C PHE A 210 -5.97 -0.94 1.75
N ASP A 211 -6.30 -1.98 1.01
CA ASP A 211 -5.65 -2.28 -0.27
C ASP A 211 -6.06 -1.30 -1.38
N LYS A 212 -7.33 -0.89 -1.39
CA LYS A 212 -7.87 0.02 -2.41
C LYS A 212 -7.54 1.49 -2.19
N TYR A 213 -7.63 1.95 -0.95
CA TYR A 213 -7.66 3.38 -0.63
C TYR A 213 -6.67 3.78 0.46
N GLY A 214 -6.04 2.80 1.14
CA GLY A 214 -5.14 3.03 2.26
C GLY A 214 -3.74 3.46 1.81
N GLU A 215 -3.03 4.09 2.74
CA GLU A 215 -1.62 4.48 2.62
C GLU A 215 -0.70 3.47 3.33
N MET A 216 -1.28 2.44 3.93
CA MET A 216 -0.59 1.42 4.72
C MET A 216 -1.23 0.06 4.48
N ASP A 217 -0.41 -0.97 4.33
CA ASP A 217 -0.87 -2.36 4.32
C ASP A 217 -1.43 -2.75 5.70
N VAL A 218 -2.64 -3.31 5.75
CA VAL A 218 -3.28 -3.75 7.00
C VAL A 218 -2.48 -4.84 7.72
N LEU A 219 -1.63 -5.59 7.03
CA LEU A 219 -0.72 -6.58 7.62
C LEU A 219 0.18 -5.95 8.69
N ARG A 220 0.44 -4.63 8.64
CA ARG A 220 1.17 -3.90 9.69
C ARG A 220 0.45 -3.95 11.04
N ILE A 221 -0.88 -3.97 11.03
CA ILE A 221 -1.70 -4.16 12.23
C ILE A 221 -1.54 -5.60 12.74
N PHE A 222 -1.55 -6.57 11.82
CA PHE A 222 -1.45 -8.00 12.17
C PHE A 222 -0.07 -8.35 12.73
N ASP A 223 0.99 -7.79 12.16
CA ASP A 223 2.39 -8.01 12.59
C ASP A 223 2.76 -7.25 13.87
N ASN A 224 1.94 -6.29 14.29
CA ASN A 224 2.20 -5.56 15.53
C ASN A 224 2.00 -6.47 16.75
N ASN A 225 3.05 -6.59 17.58
CA ASN A 225 3.07 -7.51 18.72
C ASN A 225 1.95 -7.26 19.76
N SER A 226 1.47 -6.03 19.89
CA SER A 226 0.42 -5.67 20.86
C SER A 226 -0.99 -5.76 20.30
N LEU A 227 -1.13 -5.89 18.98
CA LEU A 227 -2.42 -5.94 18.28
C LEU A 227 -2.73 -7.34 17.75
N GLY A 228 -1.99 -7.80 16.76
CA GLY A 228 -2.12 -9.14 16.20
C GLY A 228 -3.30 -9.35 15.28
N SER A 229 -4.29 -8.45 15.28
CA SER A 229 -5.46 -8.48 14.39
C SER A 229 -6.08 -7.09 14.25
N TYR A 230 -6.85 -6.88 13.18
CA TYR A 230 -7.63 -5.66 12.99
C TYR A 230 -8.77 -5.56 14.01
N TYR A 231 -9.42 -6.68 14.35
CA TYR A 231 -10.41 -6.71 15.42
C TYR A 231 -9.86 -6.12 16.72
N LYS A 232 -8.69 -6.57 17.19
CA LYS A 232 -8.07 -6.07 18.41
C LYS A 232 -7.67 -4.59 18.34
N PHE A 233 -7.28 -4.12 17.14
CA PHE A 233 -7.05 -2.70 16.89
C PHE A 233 -8.36 -1.90 17.06
N LEU A 234 -9.47 -2.34 16.46
CA LEU A 234 -10.77 -1.68 16.56
C LEU A 234 -11.26 -1.65 18.01
N VAL A 235 -11.23 -2.76 18.73
CA VAL A 235 -11.62 -2.83 20.14
C VAL A 235 -10.84 -1.83 21.00
N LYS A 236 -9.56 -1.60 20.68
CA LYS A 236 -8.69 -0.75 21.49
C LYS A 236 -8.77 0.73 21.15
N TYR A 237 -8.99 1.08 19.88
CA TYR A 237 -8.84 2.44 19.40
C TYR A 237 -10.10 3.05 18.76
N GLU A 238 -11.08 2.22 18.38
CA GLU A 238 -12.31 2.69 17.76
C GLU A 238 -13.46 2.70 18.77
N LYS A 239 -13.90 3.91 19.16
CA LYS A 239 -14.94 4.06 20.19
C LYS A 239 -16.32 3.59 19.74
N GLU A 240 -16.58 3.65 18.44
CA GLU A 240 -17.86 3.24 17.85
C GLU A 240 -17.96 1.72 17.67
N TYR A 241 -16.85 1.00 17.85
CA TYR A 241 -16.80 -0.44 17.70
C TYR A 241 -17.18 -1.18 18.99
N THR A 242 -18.35 -1.79 19.00
CA THR A 242 -18.95 -2.40 20.20
C THR A 242 -18.86 -3.92 20.26
N ILE A 243 -18.46 -4.60 19.17
CA ILE A 243 -18.33 -6.05 19.12
C ILE A 243 -17.28 -6.53 20.12
N ARG A 244 -17.60 -7.59 20.86
CA ARG A 244 -16.69 -8.24 21.82
C ARG A 244 -16.73 -9.75 21.63
N LEU A 245 -15.58 -10.33 21.35
CA LEU A 245 -15.36 -11.75 21.17
C LEU A 245 -14.84 -12.39 22.48
N SER A 246 -15.01 -13.68 22.63
CA SER A 246 -14.36 -14.47 23.68
C SER A 246 -12.85 -14.56 23.43
N GLU A 247 -12.08 -14.93 24.46
CA GLU A 247 -10.61 -15.09 24.34
C GLU A 247 -10.23 -16.13 23.29
N ALA A 248 -11.00 -17.22 23.17
CA ALA A 248 -10.77 -18.25 22.18
C ALA A 248 -11.00 -17.76 20.74
N GLU A 249 -12.10 -17.04 20.52
CA GLU A 249 -12.42 -16.42 19.23
C GLU A 249 -11.37 -15.38 18.83
N GLU A 250 -10.94 -14.52 19.79
CA GLU A 250 -9.85 -13.55 19.54
C GLU A 250 -8.55 -14.24 19.09
N LYS A 251 -8.22 -15.40 19.69
CA LYS A 251 -7.04 -16.19 19.32
C LYS A 251 -7.14 -16.77 17.91
N VAL A 252 -8.33 -17.22 17.51
CA VAL A 252 -8.56 -17.68 16.13
C VAL A 252 -8.40 -16.52 15.14
N ILE A 253 -8.99 -15.36 15.42
CA ILE A 253 -8.84 -14.17 14.56
C ILE A 253 -7.37 -13.73 14.50
N GLU A 254 -6.64 -13.73 15.62
CA GLU A 254 -5.20 -13.44 15.64
C GLU A 254 -4.39 -14.43 14.78
N PHE A 255 -4.68 -15.73 14.90
CA PHE A 255 -4.02 -16.77 14.12
C PHE A 255 -4.22 -16.57 12.61
N VAL A 256 -5.48 -16.42 12.18
CA VAL A 256 -5.80 -16.25 10.76
C VAL A 256 -5.18 -14.95 10.23
N SER A 257 -5.23 -13.85 10.99
CA SER A 257 -4.62 -12.58 10.64
C SER A 257 -3.10 -12.72 10.40
N LYS A 258 -2.38 -13.29 11.36
CA LYS A 258 -0.92 -13.39 11.32
C LYS A 258 -0.37 -14.45 10.37
N LYS A 259 -1.09 -15.56 10.19
CA LYS A 259 -0.57 -16.74 9.48
C LYS A 259 -1.11 -16.88 8.07
N LEU A 260 -2.35 -16.46 7.82
CA LEU A 260 -3.05 -16.78 6.59
C LEU A 260 -3.43 -15.55 5.76
N ALA A 261 -3.82 -14.45 6.39
CA ALA A 261 -4.40 -13.29 5.72
C ALA A 261 -3.46 -12.58 4.72
N SER A 262 -2.15 -12.84 4.75
CA SER A 262 -1.23 -12.37 3.71
C SER A 262 -1.50 -12.98 2.32
N GLY A 263 -2.31 -14.04 2.24
CA GLY A 263 -2.68 -14.69 0.98
C GLY A 263 -1.55 -15.45 0.30
N LYS A 264 -0.45 -15.77 1.00
CA LYS A 264 0.69 -16.51 0.40
C LYS A 264 0.36 -17.94 0.01
N ARG A 265 -0.56 -18.57 0.74
CA ARG A 265 -1.03 -19.94 0.50
C ARG A 265 -2.54 -19.95 0.47
N ILE A 266 -3.10 -20.60 -0.53
CA ILE A 266 -4.57 -20.69 -0.70
C ILE A 266 -5.19 -21.86 0.08
N HIS A 267 -4.40 -22.89 0.35
CA HIS A 267 -4.89 -24.17 0.89
C HIS A 267 -5.63 -24.02 2.22
N GLU A 268 -4.99 -23.36 3.19
CA GLU A 268 -5.55 -23.15 4.52
C GLU A 268 -6.73 -22.17 4.50
N LEU A 269 -6.67 -21.13 3.67
CA LEU A 269 -7.76 -20.17 3.50
C LEU A 269 -8.99 -20.85 2.87
N GLU A 270 -8.79 -21.65 1.83
CA GLU A 270 -9.86 -22.37 1.17
C GLU A 270 -10.42 -23.48 2.09
N MET A 271 -9.57 -24.11 2.91
CA MET A 271 -10.02 -25.05 3.96
C MET A 271 -10.98 -24.34 4.93
N LEU A 272 -10.58 -23.19 5.48
CA LEU A 272 -11.44 -22.42 6.38
C LEU A 272 -12.73 -21.97 5.68
N LYS A 273 -12.66 -21.54 4.41
CA LYS A 273 -13.85 -21.19 3.64
C LYS A 273 -14.83 -22.35 3.45
N ARG A 274 -14.31 -23.60 3.33
CA ARG A 274 -15.16 -24.81 3.29
C ARG A 274 -15.76 -25.09 4.67
N LEU A 275 -14.99 -24.96 5.74
CA LEU A 275 -15.48 -25.15 7.11
C LEU A 275 -16.62 -24.20 7.50
N LEU A 276 -16.68 -22.98 6.94
CA LEU A 276 -17.83 -22.08 7.13
C LEU A 276 -19.14 -22.64 6.55
N LYS A 277 -19.07 -23.59 5.60
CA LYS A 277 -20.25 -24.10 4.88
C LYS A 277 -20.55 -25.58 5.15
N TYR A 278 -19.55 -26.36 5.52
CA TYR A 278 -19.64 -27.81 5.59
C TYR A 278 -18.98 -28.33 6.86
N GLN A 279 -19.57 -29.36 7.45
CA GLN A 279 -19.04 -29.99 8.66
C GLN A 279 -18.25 -31.27 8.36
N HIS A 280 -18.56 -31.98 7.25
CA HIS A 280 -17.97 -33.27 6.89
C HIS A 280 -17.49 -33.27 5.43
N GLY A 281 -16.63 -34.23 5.08
CA GLY A 281 -16.11 -34.39 3.71
C GLY A 281 -15.24 -33.22 3.23
N ILE A 282 -14.61 -32.53 4.16
CA ILE A 282 -13.90 -31.27 3.93
C ILE A 282 -12.72 -31.45 2.99
N MET A 283 -11.94 -32.53 3.16
CA MET A 283 -10.75 -32.80 2.34
C MET A 283 -11.09 -33.02 0.86
N ALA A 284 -12.16 -33.74 0.57
CA ALA A 284 -12.62 -33.96 -0.81
C ALA A 284 -13.09 -32.64 -1.46
N GLN A 285 -13.82 -31.82 -0.71
CA GLN A 285 -14.28 -30.52 -1.18
C GLN A 285 -13.13 -29.53 -1.37
N LEU A 286 -12.13 -29.55 -0.49
CA LEU A 286 -10.92 -28.75 -0.63
C LEU A 286 -10.17 -29.12 -1.90
N LYS A 287 -9.87 -30.41 -2.13
CA LYS A 287 -9.17 -30.88 -3.34
C LYS A 287 -9.91 -30.45 -4.61
N LYS A 288 -11.23 -30.62 -4.63
CA LYS A 288 -12.08 -30.18 -5.74
C LYS A 288 -11.99 -28.67 -5.97
N SER A 289 -12.15 -27.86 -4.93
CA SER A 289 -12.11 -26.39 -5.04
C SER A 289 -10.75 -25.87 -5.46
N LEU A 290 -9.66 -26.42 -4.93
CA LEU A 290 -8.31 -26.04 -5.34
C LEU A 290 -8.07 -26.31 -6.82
N HIS A 291 -8.52 -27.43 -7.32
CA HIS A 291 -8.40 -27.76 -8.74
C HIS A 291 -9.25 -26.85 -9.64
N GLU A 292 -10.54 -26.68 -9.30
CA GLU A 292 -11.50 -25.94 -10.15
C GLU A 292 -11.26 -24.42 -10.14
N ASN A 293 -10.94 -23.84 -8.98
CA ASN A 293 -10.87 -22.37 -8.83
C ASN A 293 -9.47 -21.79 -8.92
N TYR A 294 -8.43 -22.63 -8.72
CA TYR A 294 -7.04 -22.13 -8.62
C TYR A 294 -6.05 -22.91 -9.49
N ASN A 295 -6.53 -23.89 -10.24
CA ASN A 295 -5.70 -24.82 -11.03
C ASN A 295 -4.53 -25.41 -10.19
N CYS A 296 -4.84 -25.75 -8.93
CA CYS A 296 -3.88 -26.18 -7.93
C CYS A 296 -4.15 -27.62 -7.54
N SER A 297 -3.10 -28.47 -7.56
CA SER A 297 -3.16 -29.85 -7.04
C SER A 297 -2.65 -29.89 -5.59
N MET A 298 -3.15 -30.83 -4.82
CA MET A 298 -2.71 -31.07 -3.45
C MET A 298 -2.28 -32.53 -3.33
N ASP A 299 -0.97 -32.76 -3.24
CA ASP A 299 -0.40 -34.08 -2.95
C ASP A 299 -0.55 -34.44 -1.45
N ASP A 300 -0.13 -35.65 -1.09
CA ASP A 300 -0.32 -36.15 0.27
C ASP A 300 0.53 -35.38 1.29
N ASP A 301 1.75 -34.95 0.94
CA ASP A 301 2.60 -34.15 1.83
C ASP A 301 2.00 -32.75 2.05
N CYS A 302 1.44 -32.14 1.02
CA CYS A 302 0.72 -30.87 1.13
C CYS A 302 -0.54 -31.02 2.00
N ALA A 303 -1.30 -32.11 1.81
CA ALA A 303 -2.48 -32.40 2.60
C ALA A 303 -2.14 -32.59 4.08
N GLU A 304 -1.06 -33.32 4.39
CA GLU A 304 -0.58 -33.50 5.76
C GLU A 304 -0.18 -32.16 6.41
N ASN A 305 0.53 -31.30 5.69
CA ASN A 305 0.91 -29.98 6.20
C ASN A 305 -0.31 -29.08 6.48
N VAL A 306 -1.32 -29.09 5.62
CA VAL A 306 -2.56 -28.34 5.83
C VAL A 306 -3.28 -28.88 7.07
N VAL A 307 -3.42 -30.20 7.19
CA VAL A 307 -4.06 -30.84 8.34
C VAL A 307 -3.31 -30.51 9.63
N ASN A 308 -1.98 -30.63 9.65
CA ASN A 308 -1.16 -30.30 10.82
C ASN A 308 -1.37 -28.85 11.28
N MET A 309 -1.50 -27.93 10.36
CA MET A 309 -1.81 -26.53 10.70
C MET A 309 -3.22 -26.37 11.25
N MET A 310 -4.21 -27.06 10.70
CA MET A 310 -5.62 -26.96 11.09
C MET A 310 -5.97 -27.75 12.37
N THR A 311 -5.11 -28.68 12.79
CA THR A 311 -5.25 -29.47 14.04
C THR A 311 -4.33 -29.00 15.17
N ASN A 312 -3.63 -27.87 15.00
CA ASN A 312 -2.62 -27.36 15.94
C ASN A 312 -1.41 -28.31 16.14
N GLU A 313 -1.10 -29.16 15.15
CA GLU A 313 0.07 -30.05 15.20
C GLU A 313 1.34 -29.33 14.66
N PHE A 314 1.70 -28.22 15.31
CA PHE A 314 2.89 -27.46 14.94
C PHE A 314 4.19 -28.15 15.34
N PRO A 315 5.30 -27.91 14.59
CA PRO A 315 6.59 -28.53 14.88
C PRO A 315 7.19 -28.11 16.24
N THR A 316 6.81 -26.93 16.76
CA THR A 316 7.37 -26.40 18.01
C THR A 316 6.35 -26.37 19.15
N SER A 317 6.78 -26.74 20.36
CA SER A 317 5.95 -26.67 21.55
C SER A 317 5.46 -25.25 21.86
N ALA A 318 6.24 -24.22 21.50
CA ALA A 318 5.87 -22.82 21.68
C ALA A 318 4.67 -22.45 20.79
N ALA A 319 4.68 -22.86 19.50
CA ALA A 319 3.57 -22.61 18.59
C ALA A 319 2.31 -23.35 19.00
N LYS A 320 2.42 -24.63 19.36
CA LYS A 320 1.30 -25.45 19.90
C LYS A 320 0.63 -24.77 21.10
N LYS A 321 1.42 -24.25 22.04
CA LYS A 321 0.91 -23.55 23.23
C LYS A 321 0.25 -22.22 22.88
N THR A 322 0.86 -21.44 21.97
CA THR A 322 0.37 -20.11 21.59
C THR A 322 -0.98 -20.18 20.90
N TYR A 323 -1.21 -21.21 20.09
CA TYR A 323 -2.43 -21.39 19.28
C TYR A 323 -3.27 -22.59 19.72
N ALA A 324 -3.26 -22.91 21.02
CA ALA A 324 -3.98 -24.08 21.56
C ALA A 324 -5.49 -24.07 21.26
N GLN A 325 -6.09 -22.87 21.14
CA GLN A 325 -7.50 -22.70 20.77
C GLN A 325 -7.78 -22.80 19.27
N CYS A 326 -6.73 -22.80 18.42
CA CYS A 326 -6.88 -22.81 16.96
C CYS A 326 -6.90 -24.25 16.43
N VAL A 327 -7.90 -25.02 16.84
CA VAL A 327 -8.17 -26.39 16.36
C VAL A 327 -9.42 -26.34 15.51
N PHE A 328 -9.25 -26.40 14.20
CA PHE A 328 -10.35 -26.27 13.22
C PHE A 328 -10.89 -27.63 12.78
N LEU A 329 -10.02 -28.63 12.77
CA LEU A 329 -10.33 -29.99 12.34
C LEU A 329 -10.11 -30.99 13.47
N GLU A 330 -10.90 -32.02 13.45
CA GLU A 330 -10.71 -33.24 14.25
C GLU A 330 -10.78 -34.47 13.37
N LYS A 331 -10.14 -35.56 13.80
CA LYS A 331 -10.08 -36.80 13.04
C LYS A 331 -11.36 -37.57 13.20
N GLU A 332 -11.99 -37.94 12.08
CA GLU A 332 -13.20 -38.74 12.02
C GLU A 332 -12.95 -40.02 11.19
N GLY A 333 -12.58 -41.11 11.85
CA GLY A 333 -12.19 -42.36 11.18
C GLY A 333 -10.95 -42.21 10.32
N SER A 334 -11.08 -42.29 8.99
CA SER A 334 -10.01 -42.08 8.02
C SER A 334 -10.02 -40.68 7.40
N ASP A 335 -10.98 -39.82 7.76
CA ASP A 335 -11.13 -38.46 7.22
C ASP A 335 -11.08 -37.43 8.36
N TYR A 336 -11.35 -36.18 8.04
CA TYR A 336 -11.41 -35.05 8.97
C TYR A 336 -12.75 -34.34 8.87
N SER A 337 -13.27 -33.93 10.02
CA SER A 337 -14.48 -33.12 10.16
C SER A 337 -14.16 -31.82 10.90
N MET A 338 -15.11 -30.88 10.90
CA MET A 338 -15.01 -29.68 11.72
C MET A 338 -14.92 -30.05 13.20
N SER A 339 -13.97 -29.46 13.93
CA SER A 339 -13.89 -29.67 15.37
C SER A 339 -15.11 -29.10 16.10
N GLN A 340 -15.52 -29.77 17.18
CA GLN A 340 -16.65 -29.28 17.97
C GLN A 340 -16.45 -27.87 18.50
N SER A 341 -15.26 -27.56 19.02
CA SER A 341 -14.95 -26.23 19.57
C SER A 341 -15.04 -25.12 18.52
N PHE A 342 -14.60 -25.37 17.30
CA PHE A 342 -14.72 -24.39 16.24
C PHE A 342 -16.17 -24.24 15.77
N GLY A 343 -16.91 -25.33 15.68
CA GLY A 343 -18.35 -25.33 15.38
C GLY A 343 -19.18 -24.53 16.39
N GLU A 344 -18.83 -24.59 17.68
CA GLU A 344 -19.45 -23.78 18.74
C GLU A 344 -19.13 -22.28 18.57
N MET A 345 -17.87 -21.91 18.24
CA MET A 345 -17.50 -20.51 17.96
C MET A 345 -18.27 -19.94 16.77
N LEU A 346 -18.52 -20.71 15.73
CA LEU A 346 -19.27 -20.26 14.54
C LEU A 346 -20.77 -19.96 14.83
N GLN A 347 -21.31 -20.29 16.00
CA GLN A 347 -22.64 -19.85 16.41
C GLN A 347 -22.69 -18.37 16.81
N ASN A 348 -21.53 -17.76 17.09
CA ASN A 348 -21.42 -16.32 17.29
C ASN A 348 -21.38 -15.63 15.93
N GLU A 349 -22.46 -14.94 15.57
CA GLU A 349 -22.60 -14.23 14.28
C GLU A 349 -21.51 -13.17 14.07
N ASP A 350 -21.14 -12.42 15.11
CA ASP A 350 -20.08 -11.43 15.04
C ASP A 350 -18.72 -12.08 14.72
N PHE A 351 -18.39 -13.19 15.38
CA PHE A 351 -17.17 -13.94 15.09
C PHE A 351 -17.17 -14.51 13.67
N TYR A 352 -18.31 -15.11 13.25
CA TYR A 352 -18.47 -15.64 11.90
C TYR A 352 -18.18 -14.56 10.83
N ASN A 353 -18.80 -13.39 10.95
CA ASN A 353 -18.67 -12.31 9.98
C ASN A 353 -17.24 -11.77 9.91
N ILE A 354 -16.58 -11.57 11.06
CA ILE A 354 -15.18 -11.11 11.12
C ILE A 354 -14.25 -12.16 10.49
N LEU A 355 -14.47 -13.43 10.80
CA LEU A 355 -13.66 -14.52 10.25
C LEU A 355 -13.87 -14.69 8.74
N GLU A 356 -15.11 -14.59 8.26
CA GLU A 356 -15.43 -14.66 6.83
C GLU A 356 -14.77 -13.52 6.06
N GLU A 357 -14.88 -12.27 6.54
CA GLU A 357 -14.19 -11.12 5.94
C GLU A 357 -12.67 -11.34 5.85
N LEU A 358 -12.07 -11.85 6.92
CA LEU A 358 -10.63 -12.09 6.98
C LEU A 358 -10.17 -13.19 6.01
N ILE A 359 -10.96 -14.25 5.87
CA ILE A 359 -10.70 -15.33 4.90
C ILE A 359 -10.82 -14.79 3.48
N ASP A 360 -11.89 -14.05 3.17
CA ASP A 360 -12.12 -13.50 1.84
C ASP A 360 -11.05 -12.47 1.45
N PHE A 361 -10.60 -11.67 2.40
CA PHE A 361 -9.47 -10.78 2.23
C PHE A 361 -8.18 -11.53 1.85
N GLY A 362 -7.84 -12.60 2.57
CA GLY A 362 -6.67 -13.42 2.27
C GLY A 362 -6.77 -14.11 0.90
N ILE A 363 -7.97 -14.60 0.53
CA ILE A 363 -8.23 -15.20 -0.79
C ILE A 363 -8.09 -14.16 -1.91
N SER A 364 -8.61 -12.93 -1.72
CA SER A 364 -8.45 -11.84 -2.70
C SER A 364 -7.00 -11.52 -2.93
N ARG A 365 -6.21 -11.37 -1.87
CA ARG A 365 -4.77 -11.15 -1.94
C ARG A 365 -4.01 -12.26 -2.65
N TYR A 366 -4.40 -13.53 -2.41
CA TYR A 366 -3.82 -14.64 -3.17
C TYR A 366 -4.07 -14.48 -4.67
N LYS A 367 -5.31 -14.19 -5.07
CA LYS A 367 -5.68 -14.02 -6.47
C LYS A 367 -4.92 -12.87 -7.12
N GLU A 368 -4.79 -11.73 -6.45
CA GLU A 368 -4.14 -10.54 -6.98
C GLU A 368 -2.61 -10.66 -7.05
N ASN A 369 -1.99 -11.24 -6.03
CA ASN A 369 -0.55 -11.20 -5.87
C ASN A 369 0.17 -12.48 -6.30
N PHE A 370 -0.50 -13.64 -6.24
CA PHE A 370 0.16 -14.92 -6.41
C PHE A 370 -0.41 -15.76 -7.55
N SER A 371 -1.71 -15.70 -7.86
CA SER A 371 -2.30 -16.52 -8.93
C SER A 371 -1.93 -16.04 -10.33
N MET A 372 -1.77 -14.74 -10.56
CA MET A 372 -1.50 -14.17 -11.89
C MET A 372 -0.02 -14.19 -12.30
N ARG A 373 0.92 -14.22 -11.34
CA ARG A 373 2.35 -14.08 -11.63
C ARG A 373 3.00 -15.31 -12.27
N TYR A 374 2.32 -16.46 -12.23
CA TYR A 374 2.92 -17.74 -12.59
C TYR A 374 2.05 -18.60 -13.52
N GLN A 375 1.06 -17.98 -14.20
CA GLN A 375 0.16 -18.69 -15.12
C GLN A 375 0.87 -19.39 -16.27
N ASP A 376 2.06 -18.91 -16.66
CA ASP A 376 2.86 -19.47 -17.76
C ASP A 376 4.06 -20.29 -17.30
N THR A 377 4.17 -20.62 -16.01
CA THR A 377 5.26 -21.41 -15.45
C THR A 377 4.74 -22.59 -14.65
N ASP A 378 5.44 -23.73 -14.69
CA ASP A 378 5.16 -24.90 -13.84
C ASP A 378 5.44 -24.63 -12.34
N LEU A 379 5.96 -23.45 -12.01
CA LEU A 379 6.25 -22.98 -10.66
C LEU A 379 5.06 -22.15 -10.14
N VAL A 380 4.18 -22.77 -9.39
CA VAL A 380 3.17 -22.07 -8.60
C VAL A 380 3.76 -21.78 -7.24
N LEU A 381 3.93 -20.51 -6.91
CA LEU A 381 4.57 -20.07 -5.66
C LEU A 381 3.82 -20.67 -4.45
N TYR A 382 4.55 -21.33 -3.56
CA TYR A 382 4.03 -22.01 -2.36
C TYR A 382 3.08 -23.19 -2.61
N GLN A 383 2.94 -23.68 -3.83
CA GLN A 383 2.27 -24.94 -4.13
C GLN A 383 3.31 -26.05 -4.25
N ASN A 384 3.10 -27.18 -3.60
CA ASN A 384 3.89 -28.40 -3.75
C ASN A 384 5.44 -28.25 -3.73
N ILE A 385 5.95 -27.16 -3.16
CA ILE A 385 7.38 -26.97 -3.01
C ILE A 385 7.81 -27.65 -1.71
N HIS A 386 8.51 -28.77 -1.85
CA HIS A 386 9.18 -29.41 -0.72
C HIS A 386 10.20 -28.46 -0.10
N THR A 387 10.29 -28.47 1.22
CA THR A 387 11.21 -27.63 2.03
C THR A 387 12.67 -27.72 1.55
N LYS A 388 13.07 -28.79 0.86
CA LYS A 388 14.39 -29.00 0.29
C LYS A 388 14.68 -28.13 -0.94
N MET A 389 13.66 -27.63 -1.67
CA MET A 389 13.86 -26.73 -2.84
C MET A 389 13.93 -25.26 -2.44
N LEU A 390 13.45 -24.87 -1.28
CA LEU A 390 13.53 -23.47 -0.77
C LEU A 390 14.95 -23.05 -0.33
N VAL A 391 15.90 -23.99 -0.25
CA VAL A 391 17.29 -23.73 0.17
C VAL A 391 18.21 -23.45 -1.02
N VAL A 392 17.74 -23.53 -2.25
CA VAL A 392 18.58 -23.45 -3.47
C VAL A 392 18.27 -22.20 -4.32
N CYS A 393 17.37 -21.31 -3.89
CA CYS A 393 17.09 -20.05 -4.58
C CYS A 393 17.67 -18.85 -3.85
#